data_95de2e57d1ea63e9021e5ea5dbb0e465
#
_entry.id   95de2e57d1ea63e9021e5ea5dbb0e465
#
_cell.length_a   1.000
_cell.length_b   1.000
_cell.length_c   1.000
_cell.angle_alpha   90.00
_cell.angle_beta   90.00
_cell.angle_gamma   90.00
#
_symmetry.space_group_name_H-M   'P 1'
#
loop_
_entity.id
_entity.type
_entity.pdbx_description
1 polymer ?
#
loop_
_entity_poly.entity_id
_entity_poly.type
_entity_poly.pdbx_seq_one_letter_code
_entity_poly.pdbx_strand_id
1 'polypeptide(L)'
;ENEFYSSYPDLELSSASPRSGFLNSGFQLVWLKKCFPEKFNQVQYALHLPQFFHYWFTRQLVSEVCSIGCHTSLWNFTTNSYQKWISEQGFAKLLPPIVSADTKNLGQKRVKNIPVGVGLHDSSAALIPYLKAEKEPFILLSTGTWNVSLNPFSQNNLSQTELNQGCLKYLTIEGNSVKASRFFMGGAHEQLCQRIYSHFECASDFYKGIDYDPVLYDQTKAFSEHSWSLSATD
;
A
#
# COMPACT_ATOMS: atom_id res chain seq x y z
N GLU A 1 14.81 -10.69 -8.70
CA GLU A 1 13.43 -10.27 -8.97
C GLU A 1 13.00 -10.64 -10.38
N ASN A 2 13.73 -10.21 -11.42
CA ASN A 2 13.40 -10.51 -12.83
C ASN A 2 13.25 -12.01 -13.10
N GLU A 3 14.16 -12.84 -12.59
CA GLU A 3 14.09 -14.30 -12.70
C GLU A 3 12.77 -14.86 -12.12
N PHE A 4 12.32 -14.29 -11.00
CA PHE A 4 11.09 -14.71 -10.35
C PHE A 4 9.85 -14.34 -11.20
N TYR A 5 9.79 -13.10 -11.70
CA TYR A 5 8.70 -12.71 -12.60
C TYR A 5 8.71 -13.47 -13.93
N SER A 6 9.87 -13.89 -14.43
CA SER A 6 9.95 -14.77 -15.61
C SER A 6 9.33 -16.16 -15.34
N SER A 7 9.42 -16.65 -14.10
CA SER A 7 8.80 -17.91 -13.69
C SER A 7 7.29 -17.77 -13.42
N TYR A 8 6.82 -16.54 -13.13
CA TYR A 8 5.42 -16.23 -12.83
C TYR A 8 4.96 -14.98 -13.61
N PRO A 9 4.81 -15.10 -14.96
CA PRO A 9 4.57 -13.95 -15.85
C PRO A 9 3.30 -13.17 -15.53
N ASP A 10 2.26 -13.83 -15.02
CA ASP A 10 0.97 -13.22 -14.69
C ASP A 10 0.94 -12.60 -13.28
N LEU A 11 2.06 -12.64 -12.54
CA LEU A 11 2.09 -12.26 -11.14
C LEU A 11 1.70 -10.80 -10.90
N GLU A 12 2.18 -9.88 -11.72
CA GLU A 12 1.85 -8.46 -11.59
C GLU A 12 0.34 -8.20 -11.74
N LEU A 13 -0.26 -8.76 -12.79
CA LEU A 13 -1.70 -8.61 -13.05
C LEU A 13 -2.54 -9.33 -12.00
N SER A 14 -2.19 -10.58 -11.69
CA SER A 14 -2.96 -11.38 -10.74
C SER A 14 -2.84 -10.86 -9.30
N SER A 15 -1.70 -10.29 -8.92
CA SER A 15 -1.52 -9.64 -7.62
C SER A 15 -1.95 -8.17 -7.61
N ALA A 16 -2.30 -7.63 -8.77
CA ALA A 16 -2.62 -6.22 -8.96
C ALA A 16 -1.60 -5.27 -8.29
N SER A 17 -0.32 -5.64 -8.37
CA SER A 17 0.78 -4.94 -7.71
C SER A 17 1.90 -4.68 -8.70
N PRO A 18 2.28 -3.41 -8.94
CA PRO A 18 3.46 -3.09 -9.72
C PRO A 18 4.73 -3.67 -9.09
N ARG A 19 5.75 -3.90 -9.90
CA ARG A 19 7.07 -4.33 -9.40
C ARG A 19 7.70 -3.24 -8.54
N SER A 20 7.80 -3.49 -7.27
CA SER A 20 8.30 -2.53 -6.28
C SER A 20 9.38 -3.12 -5.36
N GLY A 21 10.07 -4.16 -5.82
CA GLY A 21 11.10 -4.84 -5.05
C GLY A 21 10.60 -5.37 -3.73
N PHE A 22 11.29 -5.06 -2.66
CA PHE A 22 10.92 -5.49 -1.30
C PHE A 22 9.72 -4.76 -0.69
N LEU A 23 9.18 -3.72 -1.34
CA LEU A 23 7.88 -3.17 -0.98
C LEU A 23 6.76 -4.17 -1.26
N ASN A 24 6.94 -5.06 -2.25
CA ASN A 24 6.13 -6.26 -2.38
C ASN A 24 6.61 -7.28 -1.33
N SER A 25 6.03 -7.24 -0.14
CA SER A 25 6.57 -7.91 1.07
C SER A 25 6.74 -9.43 0.93
N GLY A 26 5.99 -10.09 0.04
CA GLY A 26 6.18 -11.51 -0.28
C GLY A 26 7.59 -11.83 -0.80
N PHE A 27 8.23 -10.90 -1.51
CA PHE A 27 9.60 -11.09 -2.00
C PHE A 27 10.65 -11.09 -0.88
N GLN A 28 10.34 -10.55 0.29
CA GLN A 28 11.23 -10.63 1.44
C GLN A 28 11.42 -12.09 1.89
N LEU A 29 10.38 -12.91 1.80
CA LEU A 29 10.48 -14.35 2.08
C LEU A 29 11.34 -15.08 1.05
N VAL A 30 11.17 -14.74 -0.24
CA VAL A 30 11.97 -15.31 -1.32
C VAL A 30 13.44 -14.94 -1.15
N TRP A 31 13.72 -13.68 -0.86
CA TRP A 31 15.07 -13.18 -0.61
C TRP A 31 15.70 -13.84 0.60
N LEU A 32 14.98 -13.94 1.72
CA LEU A 32 15.48 -14.58 2.94
C LEU A 32 15.83 -16.05 2.68
N LYS A 33 14.96 -16.78 1.97
CA LYS A 33 15.18 -18.19 1.61
C LYS A 33 16.41 -18.36 0.72
N LYS A 34 16.60 -17.45 -0.27
CA LYS A 34 17.69 -17.54 -1.26
C LYS A 34 19.03 -17.11 -0.67
N CYS A 35 19.06 -16.00 0.07
CA CYS A 35 20.29 -15.38 0.53
C CYS A 35 20.72 -15.82 1.95
N PHE A 36 19.79 -16.27 2.76
CA PHE A 36 20.03 -16.67 4.15
C PHE A 36 19.30 -17.97 4.51
N PRO A 37 19.57 -19.09 3.82
CA PRO A 37 18.82 -20.35 3.99
C PRO A 37 18.86 -20.87 5.42
N GLU A 38 19.97 -20.72 6.12
CA GLU A 38 20.08 -21.16 7.52
C GLU A 38 19.16 -20.38 8.46
N LYS A 39 19.04 -19.05 8.24
CA LYS A 39 18.10 -18.21 8.98
C LYS A 39 16.65 -18.54 8.59
N PHE A 40 16.41 -18.71 7.28
CA PHE A 40 15.09 -19.08 6.79
C PHE A 40 14.57 -20.38 7.38
N ASN A 41 15.42 -21.38 7.54
CA ASN A 41 15.07 -22.67 8.15
C ASN A 41 14.63 -22.57 9.62
N GLN A 42 14.93 -21.45 10.29
CA GLN A 42 14.50 -21.17 11.65
C GLN A 42 13.17 -20.39 11.70
N VAL A 43 12.67 -19.89 10.56
CA VAL A 43 11.41 -19.15 10.48
C VAL A 43 10.25 -20.11 10.72
N GLN A 44 9.49 -19.83 11.75
CA GLN A 44 8.28 -20.59 12.06
C GLN A 44 7.03 -19.94 11.47
N TYR A 45 6.96 -18.62 11.50
CA TYR A 45 5.82 -17.85 11.00
C TYR A 45 6.28 -16.56 10.34
N ALA A 46 5.53 -16.11 9.32
CA ALA A 46 5.67 -14.81 8.67
C ALA A 46 4.41 -14.00 8.94
N LEU A 47 4.57 -12.81 9.50
CA LEU A 47 3.48 -11.92 9.91
C LEU A 47 3.67 -10.55 9.27
N HIS A 48 2.59 -9.92 8.82
CA HIS A 48 2.62 -8.50 8.56
C HIS A 48 2.70 -7.73 9.89
N LEU A 49 3.21 -6.50 9.83
CA LEU A 49 3.47 -5.71 11.03
C LEU A 49 2.26 -5.55 11.96
N PRO A 50 1.03 -5.29 11.46
CA PRO A 50 -0.15 -5.23 12.33
C PRO A 50 -0.41 -6.54 13.06
N GLN A 51 -0.28 -7.67 12.38
CA GLN A 51 -0.49 -8.99 12.97
C GLN A 51 0.65 -9.41 13.89
N PHE A 52 1.86 -8.89 13.67
CA PHE A 52 2.96 -9.04 14.62
C PHE A 52 2.62 -8.38 15.96
N PHE A 53 2.08 -7.17 15.95
CA PHE A 53 1.64 -6.50 17.18
C PHE A 53 0.47 -7.23 17.84
N HIS A 54 -0.50 -7.72 17.06
CA HIS A 54 -1.54 -8.58 17.59
C HIS A 54 -0.95 -9.79 18.33
N TYR A 55 -0.03 -10.52 17.69
CA TYR A 55 0.69 -11.65 18.32
C TYR A 55 1.48 -11.20 19.56
N TRP A 56 2.14 -10.07 19.49
CA TRP A 56 2.91 -9.55 20.63
C TRP A 56 2.06 -9.40 21.88
N PHE A 57 0.84 -8.92 21.73
CA PHE A 57 -0.08 -8.68 22.84
C PHE A 57 -0.90 -9.90 23.22
N THR A 58 -1.29 -10.77 22.30
CA THR A 58 -2.26 -11.85 22.52
C THR A 58 -1.66 -13.25 22.52
N ARG A 59 -0.50 -13.41 21.89
CA ARG A 59 0.12 -14.71 21.57
C ARG A 59 -0.69 -15.56 20.59
N GLN A 60 -1.66 -14.96 19.89
CA GLN A 60 -2.41 -15.61 18.84
C GLN A 60 -1.80 -15.30 17.47
N LEU A 61 -1.56 -16.34 16.68
CA LEU A 61 -1.00 -16.25 15.33
C LEU A 61 -2.14 -16.19 14.34
N VAL A 62 -2.30 -15.04 13.68
CA VAL A 62 -3.35 -14.80 12.70
C VAL A 62 -2.81 -13.99 11.53
N SER A 63 -3.49 -14.08 10.39
CA SER A 63 -3.36 -13.19 9.24
C SER A 63 -4.69 -12.48 8.99
N GLU A 64 -4.64 -11.36 8.25
CA GLU A 64 -5.83 -10.60 7.93
C GLU A 64 -5.76 -10.16 6.46
N VAL A 65 -6.91 -10.19 5.77
CA VAL A 65 -7.00 -10.14 4.32
C VAL A 65 -6.53 -8.80 3.74
N CYS A 66 -6.86 -7.66 4.37
CA CYS A 66 -6.45 -6.37 3.83
C CYS A 66 -4.94 -6.12 3.97
N SER A 67 -4.30 -6.70 4.99
CA SER A 67 -2.85 -6.68 5.15
C SER A 67 -2.16 -7.55 4.09
N ILE A 68 -2.75 -8.69 3.74
CA ILE A 68 -2.23 -9.57 2.68
C ILE A 68 -2.43 -8.94 1.30
N GLY A 69 -3.57 -8.31 1.06
CA GLY A 69 -3.98 -7.76 -0.23
C GLY A 69 -3.44 -6.37 -0.56
N CYS A 70 -2.45 -5.84 0.19
CA CYS A 70 -1.88 -4.52 -0.06
C CYS A 70 -0.48 -4.63 -0.69
N HIS A 71 -0.38 -4.54 -2.01
CA HIS A 71 0.88 -4.57 -2.79
C HIS A 71 1.95 -5.56 -2.29
N THR A 72 1.53 -6.72 -1.76
CA THR A 72 2.44 -7.72 -1.18
C THR A 72 2.95 -8.75 -2.17
N SER A 73 2.30 -8.87 -3.32
CA SER A 73 2.43 -9.98 -4.29
C SER A 73 2.05 -11.35 -3.72
N LEU A 74 1.41 -11.40 -2.55
CA LEU A 74 0.95 -12.64 -1.92
C LEU A 74 -0.47 -13.03 -2.33
N TRP A 75 -1.33 -12.05 -2.64
CA TRP A 75 -2.74 -12.25 -2.96
C TRP A 75 -3.00 -12.30 -4.45
N ASN A 76 -3.90 -13.18 -4.86
CA ASN A 76 -4.40 -13.27 -6.24
C ASN A 76 -5.81 -12.70 -6.29
N PHE A 77 -5.96 -11.53 -6.91
CA PHE A 77 -7.23 -10.81 -7.03
C PHE A 77 -8.23 -11.47 -8.00
N THR A 78 -7.77 -12.40 -8.83
CA THR A 78 -8.65 -13.15 -9.73
C THR A 78 -9.31 -14.34 -9.03
N THR A 79 -8.53 -15.04 -8.18
CA THR A 79 -9.00 -16.24 -7.49
C THR A 79 -9.41 -15.99 -6.04
N ASN A 80 -9.21 -14.77 -5.54
CA ASN A 80 -9.43 -14.39 -4.14
C ASN A 80 -8.76 -15.34 -3.15
N SER A 81 -7.49 -15.63 -3.38
CA SER A 81 -6.69 -16.56 -2.60
C SER A 81 -5.22 -16.17 -2.60
N TYR A 82 -4.41 -16.84 -1.82
CA TYR A 82 -2.96 -16.71 -1.95
C TYR A 82 -2.49 -17.07 -3.36
N GLN A 83 -1.44 -16.42 -3.83
CA GLN A 83 -0.76 -16.75 -5.07
C GLN A 83 -0.23 -18.20 -5.04
N LYS A 84 -0.30 -18.87 -6.19
CA LYS A 84 0.13 -20.27 -6.36
C LYS A 84 1.59 -20.50 -5.96
N TRP A 85 2.47 -19.53 -6.29
CA TRP A 85 3.88 -19.60 -5.95
C TRP A 85 4.16 -19.75 -4.45
N ILE A 86 3.25 -19.29 -3.58
CA ILE A 86 3.35 -19.43 -2.12
C ILE A 86 3.45 -20.90 -1.72
N SER A 87 2.58 -21.74 -2.27
CA SER A 87 2.58 -23.18 -2.04
C SER A 87 3.73 -23.88 -2.74
N GLU A 88 4.01 -23.51 -4.00
CA GLU A 88 5.09 -24.09 -4.80
C GLU A 88 6.47 -23.83 -4.18
N GLN A 89 6.66 -22.67 -3.55
CA GLN A 89 7.89 -22.32 -2.84
C GLN A 89 7.94 -22.85 -1.39
N GLY A 90 6.84 -23.46 -0.90
CA GLY A 90 6.75 -24.01 0.43
C GLY A 90 6.54 -22.99 1.54
N PHE A 91 6.04 -21.76 1.20
CA PHE A 91 5.80 -20.71 2.19
C PHE A 91 4.43 -20.80 2.87
N ALA A 92 3.48 -21.57 2.30
CA ALA A 92 2.13 -21.67 2.85
C ALA A 92 2.09 -22.04 4.33
N LYS A 93 3.00 -22.92 4.76
CA LYS A 93 3.12 -23.36 6.16
C LYS A 93 3.60 -22.27 7.14
N LEU A 94 4.16 -21.18 6.61
CA LEU A 94 4.65 -20.04 7.41
C LEU A 94 3.57 -18.99 7.64
N LEU A 95 2.50 -19.03 6.85
CA LEU A 95 1.43 -18.03 6.89
C LEU A 95 0.33 -18.50 7.83
N PRO A 96 0.04 -17.77 8.92
CA PRO A 96 -1.05 -18.09 9.81
C PRO A 96 -2.42 -18.05 9.11
N PRO A 97 -3.46 -18.67 9.72
CA PRO A 97 -4.80 -18.62 9.15
C PRO A 97 -5.33 -17.20 9.04
N ILE A 98 -6.05 -16.93 7.95
CA ILE A 98 -6.74 -15.67 7.74
C ILE A 98 -7.98 -15.65 8.64
N VAL A 99 -8.13 -14.57 9.39
CA VAL A 99 -9.30 -14.33 10.24
C VAL A 99 -10.01 -13.05 9.82
N SER A 100 -11.24 -12.88 10.26
CA SER A 100 -12.03 -11.66 10.03
C SER A 100 -11.38 -10.44 10.70
N ALA A 101 -11.50 -9.27 10.09
CA ALA A 101 -10.97 -8.00 10.57
C ALA A 101 -11.55 -7.55 11.93
N ASP A 102 -12.74 -8.04 12.30
CA ASP A 102 -13.38 -7.77 13.59
C ASP A 102 -12.93 -8.74 14.70
N THR A 103 -12.06 -9.69 14.39
CA THR A 103 -11.50 -10.64 15.35
C THR A 103 -10.79 -9.91 16.48
N LYS A 104 -11.12 -10.31 17.71
CA LYS A 104 -10.52 -9.77 18.93
C LYS A 104 -10.09 -10.93 19.82
N ASN A 105 -8.90 -10.85 20.36
CA ASN A 105 -8.38 -11.79 21.34
C ASN A 105 -8.02 -11.05 22.63
N LEU A 106 -8.16 -11.71 23.76
CA LEU A 106 -7.77 -11.10 25.04
C LEU A 106 -6.25 -10.95 25.09
N GLY A 107 -5.82 -9.77 25.42
CA GLY A 107 -4.42 -9.46 25.65
C GLY A 107 -3.86 -10.20 26.87
N GLN A 108 -2.55 -10.39 26.85
CA GLN A 108 -1.78 -11.04 27.92
C GLN A 108 -0.77 -10.06 28.51
N LYS A 109 -0.13 -10.45 29.60
CA LYS A 109 0.91 -9.66 30.27
C LYS A 109 0.48 -8.22 30.57
N ARG A 110 1.13 -7.21 29.95
CA ARG A 110 0.88 -5.78 30.18
C ARG A 110 -0.52 -5.30 29.78
N VAL A 111 -1.17 -6.00 28.84
CA VAL A 111 -2.52 -5.70 28.34
C VAL A 111 -3.52 -6.80 28.72
N LYS A 112 -3.30 -7.44 29.87
CA LYS A 112 -4.13 -8.55 30.33
C LYS A 112 -5.61 -8.16 30.38
N ASN A 113 -6.45 -9.02 29.81
CA ASN A 113 -7.91 -8.88 29.72
C ASN A 113 -8.41 -7.67 28.87
N ILE A 114 -7.53 -6.95 28.18
CA ILE A 114 -7.95 -5.91 27.21
C ILE A 114 -8.18 -6.61 25.87
N PRO A 115 -9.34 -6.42 25.21
CA PRO A 115 -9.56 -6.92 23.85
C PRO A 115 -8.60 -6.26 22.86
N VAL A 116 -7.85 -7.05 22.12
CA VAL A 116 -6.88 -6.61 21.11
C VAL A 116 -7.40 -7.03 19.74
N GLY A 117 -7.61 -6.07 18.85
CA GLY A 117 -7.99 -6.34 17.46
C GLY A 117 -6.84 -6.93 16.65
N VAL A 118 -7.17 -7.56 15.51
CA VAL A 118 -6.19 -8.26 14.67
C VAL A 118 -5.14 -7.33 14.04
N GLY A 119 -5.43 -6.02 13.98
CA GLY A 119 -4.63 -5.05 13.23
C GLY A 119 -4.97 -5.09 11.74
N LEU A 120 -4.90 -3.93 11.10
CA LEU A 120 -5.33 -3.72 9.72
C LEU A 120 -4.26 -2.97 8.93
N HIS A 121 -4.31 -3.09 7.61
CA HIS A 121 -3.57 -2.20 6.72
C HIS A 121 -4.12 -0.76 6.85
N ASP A 122 -3.23 0.22 6.96
CA ASP A 122 -3.58 1.61 7.27
C ASP A 122 -4.54 2.25 6.26
N SER A 123 -4.28 2.13 4.96
CA SER A 123 -5.15 2.68 3.92
C SER A 123 -6.52 1.99 3.87
N SER A 124 -6.57 0.69 4.14
CA SER A 124 -7.84 -0.05 4.25
C SER A 124 -8.62 0.35 5.50
N ALA A 125 -7.93 0.59 6.61
CA ALA A 125 -8.53 1.09 7.83
C ALA A 125 -9.08 2.52 7.65
N ALA A 126 -8.36 3.38 6.93
CA ALA A 126 -8.79 4.74 6.61
C ALA A 126 -10.08 4.80 5.78
N LEU A 127 -10.37 3.77 4.97
CA LEU A 127 -11.61 3.68 4.20
C LEU A 127 -12.86 3.39 5.06
N ILE A 128 -12.71 2.74 6.20
CA ILE A 128 -13.85 2.22 7.02
C ILE A 128 -14.87 3.31 7.36
N PRO A 129 -14.49 4.49 7.89
CA PRO A 129 -15.47 5.51 8.25
C PRO A 129 -16.26 6.02 7.04
N TYR A 130 -15.60 6.18 5.91
CA TYR A 130 -16.25 6.65 4.67
C TYR A 130 -17.20 5.60 4.10
N LEU A 131 -16.79 4.33 4.03
CA LEU A 131 -17.67 3.23 3.58
C LEU A 131 -18.90 3.06 4.46
N LYS A 132 -18.84 3.46 5.74
CA LYS A 132 -19.98 3.41 6.66
C LYS A 132 -20.86 4.65 6.64
N ALA A 133 -20.28 5.81 6.37
CA ALA A 133 -20.99 7.09 6.44
C ALA A 133 -21.60 7.49 5.09
N GLU A 134 -20.88 7.26 3.99
CA GLU A 134 -21.32 7.68 2.67
C GLU A 134 -22.28 6.68 2.04
N LYS A 135 -23.37 7.19 1.45
CA LYS A 135 -24.37 6.39 0.75
C LYS A 135 -24.13 6.33 -0.77
N GLU A 136 -23.50 7.36 -1.29
CA GLU A 136 -23.19 7.48 -2.71
C GLU A 136 -21.75 7.02 -3.00
N PRO A 137 -21.47 6.52 -4.20
CA PRO A 137 -20.10 6.19 -4.60
C PRO A 137 -19.16 7.39 -4.47
N PHE A 138 -17.97 7.17 -3.94
CA PHE A 138 -16.94 8.19 -3.74
C PHE A 138 -15.55 7.70 -4.16
N ILE A 139 -14.63 8.63 -4.29
CA ILE A 139 -13.18 8.37 -4.34
C ILE A 139 -12.55 9.05 -3.13
N LEU A 140 -11.83 8.27 -2.32
CA LEU A 140 -11.07 8.81 -1.20
C LEU A 140 -9.68 9.21 -1.66
N LEU A 141 -9.33 10.49 -1.46
CA LEU A 141 -7.98 10.99 -1.70
C LEU A 141 -7.22 11.13 -0.38
N SER A 142 -6.15 10.36 -0.23
CA SER A 142 -5.19 10.51 0.86
C SER A 142 -4.01 11.33 0.34
N THR A 143 -3.84 12.54 0.87
CA THR A 143 -2.82 13.50 0.43
C THR A 143 -1.68 13.58 1.43
N GLY A 144 -0.46 13.62 0.93
CA GLY A 144 0.76 13.70 1.71
C GLY A 144 1.97 13.68 0.79
N THR A 145 3.08 13.12 1.22
CA THR A 145 4.25 12.87 0.37
C THR A 145 3.86 12.03 -0.86
N TRP A 146 3.05 11.02 -0.65
CA TRP A 146 2.32 10.31 -1.70
C TRP A 146 0.87 10.75 -1.69
N ASN A 147 0.31 10.99 -2.87
CA ASN A 147 -1.13 11.11 -3.07
C ASN A 147 -1.65 9.75 -3.52
N VAL A 148 -2.55 9.17 -2.74
CA VAL A 148 -3.16 7.88 -3.05
C VAL A 148 -4.66 8.10 -3.22
N SER A 149 -5.20 7.75 -4.39
CA SER A 149 -6.65 7.70 -4.61
C SER A 149 -7.13 6.27 -4.41
N LEU A 150 -8.25 6.11 -3.72
CA LEU A 150 -8.87 4.83 -3.42
C LEU A 150 -10.30 4.82 -3.97
N ASN A 151 -10.59 3.91 -4.89
CA ASN A 151 -11.92 3.69 -5.45
C ASN A 151 -12.44 2.29 -5.05
N PRO A 152 -13.23 2.18 -3.98
CA PRO A 152 -13.76 0.90 -3.50
C PRO A 152 -14.93 0.36 -4.34
N PHE A 153 -15.41 1.11 -5.32
CA PHE A 153 -16.56 0.73 -6.16
C PHE A 153 -16.15 0.19 -7.54
N SER A 154 -14.87 0.28 -7.89
CA SER A 154 -14.37 -0.25 -9.16
C SER A 154 -14.19 -1.77 -9.09
N GLN A 155 -14.98 -2.49 -9.89
CA GLN A 155 -14.92 -3.96 -9.99
C GLN A 155 -13.96 -4.44 -11.11
N ASN A 156 -13.50 -3.52 -11.98
CA ASN A 156 -12.68 -3.89 -13.12
C ASN A 156 -11.28 -4.37 -12.69
N ASN A 157 -10.79 -5.40 -13.37
CA ASN A 157 -9.39 -5.80 -13.22
C ASN A 157 -8.47 -4.70 -13.75
N LEU A 158 -7.26 -4.65 -13.21
CA LEU A 158 -6.22 -3.75 -13.73
C LEU A 158 -5.72 -4.26 -15.08
N SER A 159 -5.53 -3.33 -16.00
CA SER A 159 -4.77 -3.56 -17.23
C SER A 159 -3.27 -3.37 -16.97
N GLN A 160 -2.43 -3.90 -17.89
CA GLN A 160 -0.99 -3.66 -17.82
C GLN A 160 -0.63 -2.17 -17.92
N THR A 161 -1.40 -1.41 -18.71
CA THR A 161 -1.21 0.04 -18.82
C THR A 161 -1.43 0.75 -17.48
N GLU A 162 -2.49 0.39 -16.75
CA GLU A 162 -2.77 0.97 -15.43
C GLU A 162 -1.69 0.60 -14.40
N LEU A 163 -1.21 -0.65 -14.41
CA LEU A 163 -0.09 -1.08 -13.56
C LEU A 163 1.17 -0.26 -13.84
N ASN A 164 1.49 -0.05 -15.11
CA ASN A 164 2.65 0.74 -15.54
C ASN A 164 2.52 2.23 -15.15
N GLN A 165 1.28 2.72 -14.99
CA GLN A 165 0.97 4.06 -14.48
C GLN A 165 0.89 4.14 -12.95
N GLY A 166 1.28 3.08 -12.24
CA GLY A 166 1.31 3.06 -10.78
C GLY A 166 -0.04 2.74 -10.12
N CYS A 167 -1.04 2.30 -10.89
CA CYS A 167 -2.27 1.77 -10.31
C CYS A 167 -2.04 0.39 -9.69
N LEU A 168 -2.79 0.11 -8.64
CA LEU A 168 -2.75 -1.15 -7.91
C LEU A 168 -4.11 -1.46 -7.29
N LYS A 169 -4.24 -2.62 -6.65
CA LYS A 169 -5.43 -2.94 -5.85
C LYS A 169 -5.05 -3.15 -4.40
N TYR A 170 -5.98 -2.75 -3.54
CA TYR A 170 -6.06 -3.11 -2.13
C TYR A 170 -7.30 -3.96 -1.87
N LEU A 171 -7.43 -4.47 -0.65
CA LEU A 171 -8.67 -5.10 -0.17
C LEU A 171 -9.26 -4.28 0.98
N THR A 172 -10.59 -4.18 1.02
CA THR A 172 -11.29 -3.71 2.21
C THR A 172 -11.18 -4.75 3.33
N ILE A 173 -11.62 -4.40 4.52
CA ILE A 173 -11.68 -5.33 5.66
C ILE A 173 -12.62 -6.52 5.43
N GLU A 174 -13.57 -6.40 4.51
CA GLU A 174 -14.46 -7.48 4.07
C GLU A 174 -13.88 -8.31 2.91
N GLY A 175 -12.69 -7.96 2.42
CA GLY A 175 -12.04 -8.63 1.30
C GLY A 175 -12.51 -8.16 -0.09
N ASN A 176 -13.23 -7.04 -0.18
CA ASN A 176 -13.63 -6.46 -1.45
C ASN A 176 -12.48 -5.69 -2.10
N SER A 177 -12.40 -5.74 -3.43
CA SER A 177 -11.36 -5.07 -4.20
C SER A 177 -11.51 -3.55 -4.16
N VAL A 178 -10.41 -2.85 -3.91
CA VAL A 178 -10.29 -1.38 -3.98
C VAL A 178 -9.26 -1.04 -5.03
N LYS A 179 -9.66 -0.37 -6.11
CA LYS A 179 -8.71 0.14 -7.10
C LYS A 179 -8.05 1.40 -6.56
N ALA A 180 -6.74 1.47 -6.63
CA ALA A 180 -5.97 2.59 -6.15
C ALA A 180 -5.01 3.11 -7.23
N SER A 181 -4.70 4.40 -7.19
CA SER A 181 -3.57 4.98 -7.88
C SER A 181 -2.70 5.74 -6.89
N ARG A 182 -1.41 5.76 -7.12
CA ARG A 182 -0.46 6.49 -6.29
C ARG A 182 0.39 7.41 -7.14
N PHE A 183 0.63 8.59 -6.62
CA PHE A 183 1.46 9.61 -7.26
C PHE A 183 2.33 10.31 -6.22
N PHE A 184 3.62 10.46 -6.50
CA PHE A 184 4.60 11.08 -5.59
C PHE A 184 4.55 12.62 -5.67
N MET A 185 3.36 13.18 -5.51
CA MET A 185 3.12 14.61 -5.71
C MET A 185 3.74 15.48 -4.62
N GLY A 186 3.60 15.07 -3.35
CA GLY A 186 4.14 15.83 -2.23
C GLY A 186 5.67 15.94 -2.28
N GLY A 187 6.35 14.83 -2.60
CA GLY A 187 7.80 14.84 -2.77
C GLY A 187 8.24 15.69 -3.96
N ALA A 188 7.53 15.61 -5.09
CA ALA A 188 7.77 16.44 -6.25
C ALA A 188 7.55 17.93 -5.94
N HIS A 189 6.47 18.25 -5.22
CA HIS A 189 6.20 19.62 -4.76
C HIS A 189 7.32 20.15 -3.86
N GLU A 190 7.78 19.35 -2.89
CA GLU A 190 8.86 19.76 -1.98
C GLU A 190 10.16 20.06 -2.76
N GLN A 191 10.55 19.18 -3.70
CA GLN A 191 11.71 19.41 -4.55
C GLN A 191 11.57 20.71 -5.38
N LEU A 192 10.40 20.94 -5.95
CA LEU A 192 10.13 22.18 -6.71
C LEU A 192 10.21 23.40 -5.81
N CYS A 193 9.63 23.36 -4.62
CA CYS A 193 9.74 24.44 -3.64
C CYS A 193 11.20 24.74 -3.28
N GLN A 194 12.02 23.71 -3.02
CA GLN A 194 13.44 23.91 -2.74
C GLN A 194 14.19 24.58 -3.89
N ARG A 195 13.90 24.20 -5.14
CA ARG A 195 14.47 24.88 -6.32
C ARG A 195 14.09 26.35 -6.39
N ILE A 196 12.80 26.68 -6.11
CA ILE A 196 12.29 28.05 -6.08
C ILE A 196 12.99 28.86 -4.98
N TYR A 197 13.05 28.32 -3.77
CA TYR A 197 13.69 29.00 -2.63
C TYR A 197 15.18 29.26 -2.90
N SER A 198 15.87 28.29 -3.46
CA SER A 198 17.28 28.45 -3.83
C SER A 198 17.49 29.47 -4.95
N HIS A 199 16.63 29.48 -5.96
CA HIS A 199 16.73 30.39 -7.10
C HIS A 199 16.47 31.86 -6.71
N PHE A 200 15.47 32.08 -5.86
CA PHE A 200 15.10 33.44 -5.41
C PHE A 200 15.75 33.84 -4.08
N GLU A 201 16.59 33.00 -3.52
CA GLU A 201 17.28 33.22 -2.22
C GLU A 201 16.29 33.61 -1.10
N CYS A 202 15.09 33.01 -1.08
CA CYS A 202 14.06 33.31 -0.11
C CYS A 202 13.90 32.18 0.94
N ALA A 203 13.34 32.51 2.11
CA ALA A 203 13.07 31.55 3.16
C ALA A 203 12.00 30.53 2.72
N SER A 204 12.09 29.30 3.23
CA SER A 204 11.17 28.20 2.89
C SER A 204 9.72 28.43 3.33
N ASP A 205 9.49 29.39 4.20
CA ASP A 205 8.16 29.80 4.68
C ASP A 205 7.68 31.15 4.10
N PHE A 206 8.44 31.72 3.14
CA PHE A 206 8.11 32.99 2.50
C PHE A 206 6.67 33.04 1.96
N TYR A 207 6.19 31.93 1.38
CA TYR A 207 4.83 31.83 0.85
C TYR A 207 3.72 32.04 1.88
N LYS A 208 3.99 31.84 3.18
CA LYS A 208 2.99 32.02 4.25
C LYS A 208 2.61 33.49 4.47
N GLY A 209 3.48 34.40 4.02
CA GLY A 209 3.22 35.85 4.05
C GLY A 209 2.59 36.41 2.78
N ILE A 210 2.26 35.53 1.80
CA ILE A 210 1.67 35.96 0.53
C ILE A 210 0.17 35.72 0.59
N ASP A 211 -0.63 36.78 0.45
CA ASP A 211 -2.07 36.68 0.33
C ASP A 211 -2.47 36.05 -1.00
N TYR A 212 -3.58 35.30 -1.01
CA TYR A 212 -4.11 34.72 -2.24
C TYR A 212 -4.61 35.81 -3.17
N ASP A 213 -4.03 35.86 -4.38
CA ASP A 213 -4.44 36.78 -5.46
C ASP A 213 -5.19 36.00 -6.55
N PRO A 214 -6.53 36.15 -6.65
CA PRO A 214 -7.33 35.43 -7.64
C PRO A 214 -7.02 35.87 -9.09
N VAL A 215 -6.58 37.12 -9.31
CA VAL A 215 -6.22 37.61 -10.64
C VAL A 215 -4.92 36.95 -11.13
N LEU A 216 -3.92 36.91 -10.26
CA LEU A 216 -2.66 36.20 -10.53
C LEU A 216 -2.89 34.71 -10.76
N TYR A 217 -3.75 34.09 -9.95
CA TYR A 217 -4.11 32.67 -10.10
C TYR A 217 -4.75 32.40 -11.48
N ASP A 218 -5.69 33.23 -11.93
CA ASP A 218 -6.34 33.04 -13.22
C ASP A 218 -5.37 33.30 -14.40
N GLN A 219 -4.42 34.22 -14.26
CA GLN A 219 -3.34 34.40 -15.24
C GLN A 219 -2.42 33.17 -15.32
N THR A 220 -2.13 32.52 -14.21
CA THR A 220 -1.27 31.32 -14.17
C THR A 220 -1.98 30.07 -14.67
N LYS A 221 -3.31 30.00 -14.69
CA LYS A 221 -4.07 28.90 -15.30
C LYS A 221 -3.67 28.60 -16.75
N ALA A 222 -3.37 29.64 -17.51
CA ALA A 222 -2.91 29.52 -18.91
C ALA A 222 -1.60 28.72 -19.04
N PHE A 223 -0.80 28.62 -17.96
CA PHE A 223 0.44 27.83 -17.90
C PHE A 223 0.20 26.39 -17.44
N SER A 224 -1.00 26.06 -16.94
CA SER A 224 -1.32 24.73 -16.42
C SER A 224 -1.52 23.65 -17.48
N GLU A 225 -1.61 24.03 -18.76
CA GLU A 225 -1.66 23.12 -19.91
C GLU A 225 -0.31 22.46 -20.23
N HIS A 226 0.76 22.87 -19.56
CA HIS A 226 2.08 22.25 -19.71
C HIS A 226 2.18 21.07 -18.74
N SER A 227 2.31 19.87 -19.31
CA SER A 227 2.61 18.65 -18.53
C SER A 227 4.01 18.78 -17.89
N TRP A 228 4.06 18.87 -16.59
CA TRP A 228 5.31 18.81 -15.84
C TRP A 228 5.73 17.35 -15.74
N SER A 229 6.75 16.95 -16.47
CA SER A 229 7.43 15.70 -16.22
C SER A 229 8.61 15.97 -15.29
N LEU A 230 8.54 15.47 -14.06
CA LEU A 230 9.72 15.34 -13.22
C LEU A 230 10.50 14.13 -13.74
N SER A 231 11.51 14.36 -14.56
CA SER A 231 12.50 13.31 -14.80
C SER A 231 13.29 13.11 -13.52
N ALA A 232 13.51 11.86 -13.13
CA ALA A 232 14.29 11.49 -11.94
C ALA A 232 15.79 11.82 -12.06
N THR A 233 16.19 12.55 -13.09
CA THR A 233 17.58 12.79 -13.50
C THR A 233 17.99 14.26 -13.58
N ASP A 234 17.14 15.22 -13.17
CA ASP A 234 17.54 16.65 -13.10
C ASP A 234 17.65 17.13 -11.65
#